data_1ac2110add9bf29e86be703ef440ecb7
#
_entry.id   1ac2110add9bf29e86be703ef440ecb7
#
_cell.length_a   1.000
_cell.length_b   1.000
_cell.length_c   1.000
_cell.angle_alpha   90.00
_cell.angle_beta   90.00
_cell.angle_gamma   90.00
#
_symmetry.space_group_name_H-M   'P 1'
#
loop_
_entity.id
_entity.type
_entity.pdbx_description
1 polymer ?
#
loop_
_entity_poly.entity_id
_entity_poly.type
_entity_poly.pdbx_seq_one_letter_code
_entity_poly.pdbx_strand_id
1 'polypeptide(L)'
;MPEQLTSQDISSKTDPSVAKQWDDSTPKAEQFSDFYGITDKLRTCLFGTYRNGVGAVSRSMAVGKRVGPDFLFIANKHSQKFEDLDKNKEVQITFQDSSTQNWISISGTATTVSNSDERIKEIYNPGISAWFGDLGDGKHNGTPDDPRMTLIEVKSKYIAYWKSTSTSLGFVKEVAQAAMTGQVANTGVQRHMVESDIEKERQNPQK
;
A
#
# COMPACT_ATOMS: atom_id res chain seq x y z
N MET A 1 26.78 -24.99 22.65
CA MET A 1 26.18 -25.16 21.32
C MET A 1 24.75 -24.68 21.45
N PRO A 2 24.19 -23.91 20.54
CA PRO A 2 22.77 -23.59 20.60
C PRO A 2 21.98 -24.89 20.52
N GLU A 3 20.94 -24.99 21.32
CA GLU A 3 20.04 -26.14 21.37
C GLU A 3 19.43 -26.35 19.97
N GLN A 4 19.51 -27.56 19.43
CA GLN A 4 18.96 -27.88 18.12
C GLN A 4 17.43 -27.95 18.24
N LEU A 5 16.73 -27.06 17.55
CA LEU A 5 15.26 -27.08 17.46
C LEU A 5 14.82 -28.39 16.80
N THR A 6 13.86 -29.05 17.39
CA THR A 6 13.18 -30.20 16.79
C THR A 6 12.05 -29.71 15.89
N SER A 7 11.54 -30.55 14.98
CA SER A 7 10.40 -30.22 14.13
C SER A 7 9.12 -29.85 14.91
N GLN A 8 9.04 -30.22 16.18
CA GLN A 8 7.93 -29.87 17.09
C GLN A 8 8.11 -28.49 17.72
N ASP A 9 9.34 -27.96 17.75
CA ASP A 9 9.66 -26.65 18.31
C ASP A 9 9.57 -25.54 17.27
N ILE A 10 9.36 -25.88 15.99
CA ILE A 10 9.29 -24.92 14.89
C ILE A 10 7.88 -24.31 14.85
N SER A 11 7.81 -23.00 15.04
CA SER A 11 6.59 -22.17 14.95
C SER A 11 6.91 -20.85 14.26
N SER A 12 5.90 -20.07 13.95
CA SER A 12 6.10 -18.70 13.40
C SER A 12 6.91 -17.76 14.32
N LYS A 13 7.05 -18.12 15.61
CA LYS A 13 7.84 -17.36 16.59
C LYS A 13 9.25 -17.91 16.78
N THR A 14 9.47 -19.18 16.48
CA THR A 14 10.74 -19.88 16.76
C THR A 14 11.52 -20.23 15.49
N ASP A 15 10.85 -20.26 14.31
CA ASP A 15 11.52 -20.48 13.05
C ASP A 15 12.41 -19.27 12.72
N PRO A 16 13.75 -19.45 12.61
CA PRO A 16 14.64 -18.33 12.33
C PRO A 16 14.36 -17.62 11.00
N SER A 17 13.79 -18.33 10.02
CA SER A 17 13.44 -17.75 8.72
C SER A 17 12.27 -16.77 8.79
N VAL A 18 11.45 -16.88 9.82
CA VAL A 18 10.30 -15.99 10.08
C VAL A 18 10.65 -14.98 11.18
N ALA A 19 11.14 -15.46 12.33
CA ALA A 19 11.38 -14.64 13.52
C ALA A 19 12.47 -13.57 13.29
N LYS A 20 13.51 -13.88 12.51
CA LYS A 20 14.64 -12.96 12.28
C LYS A 20 14.26 -11.72 11.47
N GLN A 21 13.24 -11.83 10.61
CA GLN A 21 12.80 -10.75 9.74
C GLN A 21 11.72 -9.87 10.39
N TRP A 22 11.10 -10.35 11.46
CA TRP A 22 10.01 -9.68 12.14
C TRP A 22 10.52 -8.68 13.18
N ASP A 23 10.06 -7.43 13.09
CA ASP A 23 10.47 -6.37 14.02
C ASP A 23 9.25 -5.71 14.67
N ASP A 24 8.97 -6.12 15.90
CA ASP A 24 7.92 -5.54 16.73
C ASP A 24 8.47 -4.48 17.72
N SER A 25 9.79 -4.26 17.75
CA SER A 25 10.46 -3.41 18.73
C SER A 25 10.60 -1.95 18.32
N THR A 26 10.59 -1.67 17.02
CA THR A 26 10.70 -0.31 16.50
C THR A 26 9.48 0.52 16.89
N PRO A 27 9.67 1.75 17.44
CA PRO A 27 8.58 2.63 17.81
C PRO A 27 7.61 2.89 16.65
N LYS A 28 6.30 2.94 16.93
CA LYS A 28 5.27 3.16 15.89
C LYS A 28 5.47 4.44 15.11
N ALA A 29 5.96 5.50 15.75
CA ALA A 29 6.33 6.73 15.09
C ALA A 29 7.35 6.53 13.94
N GLU A 30 8.39 5.75 14.18
CA GLU A 30 9.38 5.42 13.16
C GLU A 30 8.79 4.49 12.08
N GLN A 31 7.94 3.54 12.47
CA GLN A 31 7.24 2.68 11.51
C GLN A 31 6.37 3.49 10.55
N PHE A 32 5.62 4.50 11.03
CA PHE A 32 4.85 5.40 10.17
C PHE A 32 5.73 6.30 9.31
N SER A 33 6.86 6.79 9.84
CA SER A 33 7.83 7.56 9.04
C SER A 33 8.36 6.74 7.86
N ASP A 34 8.71 5.47 8.08
CA ASP A 34 9.13 4.56 7.02
C ASP A 34 8.03 4.33 5.98
N PHE A 35 6.81 4.05 6.45
CA PHE A 35 5.63 3.87 5.61
C PHE A 35 5.39 5.09 4.71
N TYR A 36 5.43 6.31 5.27
CA TYR A 36 5.27 7.54 4.52
C TYR A 36 6.38 7.74 3.49
N GLY A 37 7.64 7.53 3.90
CA GLY A 37 8.77 7.68 3.00
C GLY A 37 8.74 6.74 1.79
N ILE A 38 8.21 5.52 1.95
CA ILE A 38 8.07 4.56 0.84
C ILE A 38 6.88 4.95 -0.05
N THR A 39 5.71 5.23 0.52
CA THR A 39 4.49 5.53 -0.25
C THR A 39 4.59 6.83 -1.02
N ASP A 40 5.14 7.89 -0.42
CA ASP A 40 5.27 9.22 -1.05
C ASP A 40 6.27 9.21 -2.21
N LYS A 41 7.28 8.34 -2.14
CA LYS A 41 8.25 8.16 -3.23
C LYS A 41 7.63 7.45 -4.44
N LEU A 42 6.82 6.43 -4.21
CA LEU A 42 6.34 5.54 -5.29
C LEU A 42 5.14 6.10 -6.05
N ARG A 43 4.25 6.83 -5.41
CA ARG A 43 3.09 7.51 -6.01
C ARG A 43 2.13 6.67 -6.87
N THR A 44 2.48 5.44 -7.20
CA THR A 44 1.67 4.50 -7.97
C THR A 44 1.62 3.19 -7.22
N CYS A 45 0.44 2.59 -7.18
CA CYS A 45 0.19 1.35 -6.46
C CYS A 45 -0.62 0.36 -7.31
N LEU A 46 -0.67 -0.89 -6.86
CA LEU A 46 -1.69 -1.84 -7.27
C LEU A 46 -2.89 -1.66 -6.34
N PHE A 47 -4.03 -1.29 -6.90
CA PHE A 47 -5.29 -1.15 -6.17
C PHE A 47 -6.13 -2.40 -6.39
N GLY A 48 -6.33 -3.18 -5.34
CA GLY A 48 -7.06 -4.43 -5.32
C GLY A 48 -8.51 -4.24 -4.88
N THR A 49 -9.42 -4.90 -5.58
CA THR A 49 -10.85 -5.05 -5.23
C THR A 49 -11.24 -6.51 -5.29
N TYR A 50 -12.34 -6.88 -4.67
CA TYR A 50 -12.90 -8.21 -4.79
C TYR A 50 -14.02 -8.21 -5.82
N ARG A 51 -13.87 -9.01 -6.89
CA ARG A 51 -14.86 -9.17 -7.94
C ARG A 51 -15.69 -10.43 -7.72
N ASN A 52 -16.99 -10.27 -7.64
CA ASN A 52 -17.90 -11.41 -7.44
C ASN A 52 -17.74 -12.43 -8.57
N GLY A 53 -17.62 -13.70 -8.21
CA GLY A 53 -17.43 -14.82 -9.15
C GLY A 53 -16.01 -14.96 -9.74
N VAL A 54 -15.09 -14.03 -9.45
CA VAL A 54 -13.70 -14.05 -9.94
C VAL A 54 -12.69 -14.13 -8.78
N GLY A 55 -12.90 -13.33 -7.72
CA GLY A 55 -11.98 -13.21 -6.60
C GLY A 55 -11.26 -11.86 -6.56
N ALA A 56 -10.06 -11.83 -5.98
CA ALA A 56 -9.25 -10.63 -5.90
C ALA A 56 -8.71 -10.23 -7.28
N VAL A 57 -8.89 -8.97 -7.66
CA VAL A 57 -8.39 -8.38 -8.90
C VAL A 57 -7.68 -7.07 -8.61
N SER A 58 -6.59 -6.77 -9.29
CA SER A 58 -5.81 -5.54 -9.09
C SER A 58 -5.60 -4.78 -10.39
N ARG A 59 -5.35 -3.49 -10.27
CA ARG A 59 -4.96 -2.59 -11.38
C ARG A 59 -4.01 -1.53 -10.86
N SER A 60 -3.16 -1.01 -11.76
CA SER A 60 -2.30 0.13 -11.43
C SER A 60 -3.15 1.40 -11.25
N MET A 61 -2.90 2.16 -10.19
CA MET A 61 -3.52 3.44 -9.93
C MET A 61 -2.51 4.44 -9.37
N ALA A 62 -2.55 5.67 -9.89
CA ALA A 62 -1.81 6.77 -9.29
C ALA A 62 -2.52 7.25 -8.02
N VAL A 63 -1.76 7.46 -6.96
CA VAL A 63 -2.25 8.07 -5.72
C VAL A 63 -2.49 9.56 -5.98
N GLY A 64 -3.70 10.03 -5.74
CA GLY A 64 -4.02 11.46 -5.81
C GLY A 64 -3.42 12.22 -4.64
N LYS A 65 -3.64 11.72 -3.42
CA LYS A 65 -3.09 12.29 -2.18
C LYS A 65 -3.04 11.21 -1.09
N ARG A 66 -1.98 11.22 -0.27
CA ARG A 66 -1.98 10.54 1.03
C ARG A 66 -2.41 11.55 2.11
N VAL A 67 -3.27 11.13 3.01
CA VAL A 67 -3.76 11.94 4.14
C VAL A 67 -3.52 11.14 5.42
N GLY A 68 -2.39 11.41 6.07
CA GLY A 68 -1.94 10.53 7.16
C GLY A 68 -1.81 9.09 6.65
N PRO A 69 -2.39 8.09 7.32
CA PRO A 69 -2.32 6.70 6.87
C PRO A 69 -3.29 6.35 5.72
N ASP A 70 -4.14 7.29 5.29
CA ASP A 70 -5.23 7.07 4.33
C ASP A 70 -4.88 7.59 2.94
N PHE A 71 -5.65 7.18 1.91
CA PHE A 71 -5.34 7.49 0.51
C PHE A 71 -6.56 7.99 -0.25
N LEU A 72 -6.33 8.96 -1.13
CA LEU A 72 -7.32 9.49 -2.06
C LEU A 72 -6.92 9.18 -3.50
N PHE A 73 -7.89 8.75 -4.30
CA PHE A 73 -7.73 8.45 -5.72
C PHE A 73 -8.82 9.12 -6.53
N ILE A 74 -8.47 9.63 -7.72
CA ILE A 74 -9.45 10.02 -8.75
C ILE A 74 -9.58 8.88 -9.73
N ALA A 75 -10.82 8.52 -10.07
CA ALA A 75 -11.10 7.48 -11.05
C ALA A 75 -12.38 7.78 -11.84
N ASN A 76 -12.48 7.20 -13.05
CA ASN A 76 -13.69 7.27 -13.86
C ASN A 76 -14.74 6.31 -13.27
N LYS A 77 -15.92 6.84 -12.91
CA LYS A 77 -17.03 6.11 -12.28
C LYS A 77 -17.58 4.94 -13.12
N HIS A 78 -17.37 4.98 -14.43
CA HIS A 78 -17.80 3.91 -15.33
C HIS A 78 -16.80 2.75 -15.43
N SER A 79 -15.67 2.84 -14.71
CA SER A 79 -14.73 1.72 -14.69
C SER A 79 -15.20 0.60 -13.77
N GLN A 80 -14.92 -0.64 -14.16
CA GLN A 80 -15.39 -1.86 -13.52
C GLN A 80 -15.10 -1.96 -12.01
N LYS A 81 -14.09 -1.23 -11.52
CA LYS A 81 -13.79 -1.21 -10.08
C LYS A 81 -14.95 -0.66 -9.24
N PHE A 82 -15.79 0.21 -9.78
CA PHE A 82 -16.94 0.73 -9.05
C PHE A 82 -18.03 -0.32 -8.86
N GLU A 83 -18.24 -1.21 -9.84
CA GLU A 83 -19.13 -2.38 -9.67
C GLU A 83 -18.61 -3.33 -8.58
N ASP A 84 -17.28 -3.52 -8.51
CA ASP A 84 -16.65 -4.30 -7.44
C ASP A 84 -16.89 -3.63 -6.08
N LEU A 85 -16.64 -2.30 -6.00
CA LEU A 85 -16.77 -1.50 -4.77
C LEU A 85 -18.21 -1.35 -4.28
N ASP A 86 -19.20 -1.37 -5.16
CA ASP A 86 -20.61 -1.36 -4.77
C ASP A 86 -21.02 -2.62 -4.01
N LYS A 87 -20.38 -3.75 -4.33
CA LYS A 87 -20.65 -5.04 -3.71
C LYS A 87 -19.77 -5.33 -2.50
N ASN A 88 -18.51 -4.87 -2.54
CA ASN A 88 -17.56 -5.08 -1.46
C ASN A 88 -16.65 -3.86 -1.32
N LYS A 89 -16.70 -3.23 -0.14
CA LYS A 89 -15.91 -2.03 0.16
C LYS A 89 -14.47 -2.33 0.61
N GLU A 90 -14.15 -3.59 0.90
CA GLU A 90 -12.81 -3.99 1.29
C GLU A 90 -11.86 -3.92 0.10
N VAL A 91 -10.74 -3.27 0.30
CA VAL A 91 -9.73 -3.04 -0.73
C VAL A 91 -8.33 -3.35 -0.20
N GLN A 92 -7.44 -3.63 -1.14
CA GLN A 92 -6.02 -3.74 -0.87
C GLN A 92 -5.24 -2.74 -1.74
N ILE A 93 -4.30 -2.02 -1.12
CA ILE A 93 -3.33 -1.18 -1.83
C ILE A 93 -1.95 -1.80 -1.63
N THR A 94 -1.23 -2.02 -2.73
CA THR A 94 0.13 -2.58 -2.66
C THR A 94 1.10 -1.66 -3.38
N PHE A 95 2.15 -1.25 -2.68
CA PHE A 95 3.31 -0.57 -3.25
C PHE A 95 4.48 -1.55 -3.31
N GLN A 96 5.27 -1.48 -4.36
CA GLN A 96 6.50 -2.27 -4.50
C GLN A 96 7.56 -1.45 -5.23
N ASP A 97 8.74 -1.34 -4.63
CA ASP A 97 9.92 -0.75 -5.22
C ASP A 97 10.92 -1.88 -5.56
N SER A 98 10.98 -2.26 -6.82
CA SER A 98 11.89 -3.31 -7.28
C SER A 98 13.37 -2.94 -7.14
N SER A 99 13.69 -1.64 -7.03
CA SER A 99 15.07 -1.17 -6.88
C SER A 99 15.61 -1.34 -5.46
N THR A 100 14.75 -1.18 -4.46
CA THR A 100 15.09 -1.32 -3.04
C THR A 100 14.56 -2.61 -2.41
N GLN A 101 13.68 -3.32 -3.11
CA GLN A 101 12.91 -4.47 -2.60
C GLN A 101 11.90 -4.09 -1.49
N ASN A 102 11.68 -2.79 -1.25
CA ASN A 102 10.65 -2.37 -0.31
C ASN A 102 9.26 -2.67 -0.87
N TRP A 103 8.38 -3.16 -0.02
CA TRP A 103 6.98 -3.31 -0.35
C TRP A 103 6.09 -2.91 0.82
N ILE A 104 4.87 -2.53 0.50
CA ILE A 104 3.82 -2.20 1.46
C ILE A 104 2.53 -2.85 1.00
N SER A 105 1.82 -3.48 1.92
CA SER A 105 0.47 -4.00 1.74
C SER A 105 -0.45 -3.33 2.74
N ILE A 106 -1.52 -2.71 2.25
CA ILE A 106 -2.50 -1.99 3.05
C ILE A 106 -3.86 -2.63 2.80
N SER A 107 -4.51 -3.09 3.85
CA SER A 107 -5.92 -3.45 3.81
C SER A 107 -6.75 -2.29 4.36
N GLY A 108 -7.85 -1.97 3.72
CA GLY A 108 -8.70 -0.85 4.11
C GLY A 108 -10.10 -0.92 3.53
N THR A 109 -10.90 0.08 3.87
CA THR A 109 -12.27 0.23 3.37
C THR A 109 -12.36 1.44 2.46
N ALA A 110 -12.92 1.24 1.26
CA ALA A 110 -13.14 2.30 0.28
C ALA A 110 -14.51 2.96 0.43
N THR A 111 -14.53 4.28 0.35
CA THR A 111 -15.73 5.10 0.17
C THR A 111 -15.62 5.85 -1.15
N THR A 112 -16.70 5.90 -1.91
CA THR A 112 -16.78 6.60 -3.20
C THR A 112 -17.61 7.86 -3.06
N VAL A 113 -17.12 8.99 -3.59
CA VAL A 113 -17.79 10.29 -3.51
C VAL A 113 -17.83 10.92 -4.90
N SER A 114 -18.95 11.57 -5.23
CA SER A 114 -19.15 12.19 -6.56
C SER A 114 -18.19 13.34 -6.83
N ASN A 115 -18.18 13.83 -8.09
CA ASN A 115 -17.36 14.96 -8.53
C ASN A 115 -17.68 16.30 -7.87
N SER A 116 -18.75 16.38 -7.05
CA SER A 116 -19.06 17.57 -6.25
C SER A 116 -18.17 17.72 -5.00
N ASP A 117 -17.33 16.71 -4.69
CA ASP A 117 -16.40 16.78 -3.55
C ASP A 117 -15.23 17.71 -3.87
N GLU A 118 -15.06 18.77 -3.09
CA GLU A 118 -14.03 19.80 -3.30
C GLU A 118 -12.60 19.22 -3.26
N ARG A 119 -12.38 18.09 -2.59
CA ARG A 119 -11.07 17.41 -2.56
C ARG A 119 -10.61 16.96 -3.96
N ILE A 120 -11.53 16.75 -4.92
CA ILE A 120 -11.17 16.47 -6.31
C ILE A 120 -10.39 17.65 -6.90
N LYS A 121 -10.83 18.89 -6.66
CA LYS A 121 -10.13 20.08 -7.15
C LYS A 121 -8.75 20.25 -6.51
N GLU A 122 -8.61 19.87 -5.23
CA GLU A 122 -7.34 19.94 -4.51
C GLU A 122 -6.28 18.98 -5.08
N ILE A 123 -6.70 17.77 -5.47
CA ILE A 123 -5.77 16.71 -5.92
C ILE A 123 -5.68 16.59 -7.46
N TYR A 124 -6.54 17.32 -8.17
CA TYR A 124 -6.52 17.35 -9.62
C TYR A 124 -5.22 17.94 -10.17
N ASN A 125 -4.72 17.36 -11.22
CA ASN A 125 -3.64 17.89 -12.03
C ASN A 125 -3.91 17.61 -13.52
N PRO A 126 -3.32 18.38 -14.46
CA PRO A 126 -3.57 18.22 -15.90
C PRO A 126 -3.28 16.82 -16.45
N GLY A 127 -2.39 16.06 -15.81
CA GLY A 127 -2.12 14.65 -16.18
C GLY A 127 -3.32 13.73 -15.98
N ILE A 128 -4.25 14.08 -15.08
CA ILE A 128 -5.47 13.30 -14.85
C ILE A 128 -6.42 13.40 -16.05
N SER A 129 -6.52 14.58 -16.68
CA SER A 129 -7.41 14.78 -17.84
C SER A 129 -7.09 13.84 -19.00
N ALA A 130 -5.82 13.48 -19.18
CA ALA A 130 -5.38 12.55 -20.22
C ALA A 130 -6.02 11.16 -20.13
N TRP A 131 -6.48 10.78 -18.95
CA TRP A 131 -7.17 9.48 -18.70
C TRP A 131 -8.68 9.55 -18.93
N PHE A 132 -9.23 10.75 -19.09
CA PHE A 132 -10.67 10.96 -19.31
C PHE A 132 -10.99 11.32 -20.76
N GLY A 133 -10.14 12.14 -21.39
CA GLY A 133 -10.37 12.70 -22.71
C GLY A 133 -11.58 13.63 -22.76
N ASP A 134 -11.65 14.45 -23.82
CA ASP A 134 -12.80 15.32 -24.10
C ASP A 134 -13.71 14.61 -25.12
N LEU A 135 -14.99 14.44 -24.76
CA LEU A 135 -15.99 13.83 -25.66
C LEU A 135 -16.66 14.85 -26.60
N GLY A 136 -16.32 16.13 -26.51
CA GLY A 136 -16.83 17.20 -27.37
C GLY A 136 -18.27 17.64 -27.06
N ASP A 137 -18.87 17.20 -25.94
CA ASP A 137 -20.23 17.54 -25.54
C ASP A 137 -20.32 18.71 -24.53
N GLY A 138 -19.17 19.33 -24.23
CA GLY A 138 -19.07 20.46 -23.32
C GLY A 138 -19.20 20.08 -21.82
N LYS A 139 -19.35 18.80 -21.48
CA LYS A 139 -19.51 18.31 -20.11
C LYS A 139 -18.44 17.30 -19.72
N HIS A 140 -18.19 16.33 -20.61
CA HIS A 140 -17.24 15.24 -20.39
C HIS A 140 -15.89 15.63 -21.00
N ASN A 141 -15.16 16.53 -20.34
CA ASN A 141 -13.96 17.20 -20.88
C ASN A 141 -12.70 16.94 -20.05
N GLY A 142 -12.76 16.06 -19.06
CA GLY A 142 -11.61 15.70 -18.21
C GLY A 142 -11.21 16.76 -17.19
N THR A 143 -11.98 17.83 -17.01
CA THR A 143 -11.77 18.84 -15.96
C THR A 143 -12.28 18.31 -14.61
N PRO A 144 -11.97 18.98 -13.47
CA PRO A 144 -12.50 18.58 -12.16
C PRO A 144 -14.03 18.49 -12.10
N ASP A 145 -14.73 19.25 -12.95
CA ASP A 145 -16.20 19.29 -13.00
C ASP A 145 -16.79 18.18 -13.92
N ASP A 146 -15.93 17.38 -14.55
CA ASP A 146 -16.37 16.24 -15.38
C ASP A 146 -17.18 15.24 -14.55
N PRO A 147 -18.46 14.96 -14.93
CA PRO A 147 -19.34 14.09 -14.16
C PRO A 147 -18.87 12.63 -14.10
N ARG A 148 -17.87 12.23 -14.88
CA ARG A 148 -17.23 10.91 -14.82
C ARG A 148 -16.22 10.80 -13.68
N MET A 149 -15.70 11.94 -13.17
CA MET A 149 -14.75 11.91 -12.06
C MET A 149 -15.43 11.51 -10.77
N THR A 150 -14.77 10.65 -10.02
CA THR A 150 -15.21 10.17 -8.71
C THR A 150 -13.98 10.04 -7.83
N LEU A 151 -14.12 10.50 -6.58
CA LEU A 151 -13.13 10.31 -5.57
C LEU A 151 -13.34 8.94 -4.91
N ILE A 152 -12.25 8.18 -4.75
CA ILE A 152 -12.20 7.01 -3.89
C ILE A 152 -11.33 7.37 -2.70
N GLU A 153 -11.91 7.34 -1.51
CA GLU A 153 -11.20 7.48 -0.24
C GLU A 153 -10.99 6.08 0.35
N VAL A 154 -9.77 5.74 0.68
CA VAL A 154 -9.43 4.48 1.36
C VAL A 154 -8.97 4.78 2.76
N LYS A 155 -9.72 4.30 3.75
CA LYS A 155 -9.33 4.30 5.16
C LYS A 155 -8.59 3.01 5.46
N SER A 156 -7.33 3.15 5.83
CA SER A 156 -6.45 2.03 6.18
C SER A 156 -6.88 1.39 7.49
N LYS A 157 -6.86 0.05 7.54
CA LYS A 157 -7.16 -0.76 8.74
C LYS A 157 -5.98 -1.60 9.18
N TYR A 158 -5.17 -2.04 8.23
CA TYR A 158 -3.98 -2.83 8.48
C TYR A 158 -2.92 -2.48 7.47
N ILE A 159 -1.69 -2.29 7.94
CA ILE A 159 -0.54 -1.99 7.09
C ILE A 159 0.57 -2.97 7.46
N ALA A 160 1.07 -3.71 6.48
CA ALA A 160 2.28 -4.50 6.60
C ALA A 160 3.29 -4.00 5.57
N TYR A 161 4.57 -3.96 5.94
CA TYR A 161 5.59 -3.55 5.01
C TYR A 161 6.93 -4.24 5.27
N TRP A 162 7.71 -4.32 4.22
CA TRP A 162 9.11 -4.71 4.25
C TRP A 162 9.98 -3.49 3.97
N LYS A 163 10.95 -3.26 4.84
CA LYS A 163 12.00 -2.26 4.65
C LYS A 163 13.33 -2.96 4.49
N SER A 164 13.94 -2.83 3.32
CA SER A 164 15.30 -3.30 3.08
C SER A 164 16.30 -2.54 3.94
N THR A 165 17.19 -3.25 4.58
CA THR A 165 18.31 -2.70 5.39
C THR A 165 19.64 -2.77 4.65
N SER A 166 19.64 -3.35 3.44
CA SER A 166 20.84 -3.53 2.63
C SER A 166 20.74 -2.80 1.29
N THR A 167 21.88 -2.36 0.76
CA THR A 167 21.99 -1.92 -0.64
C THR A 167 21.89 -3.12 -1.58
N SER A 168 21.66 -2.90 -2.88
CA SER A 168 21.57 -3.99 -3.87
C SER A 168 22.81 -4.90 -3.87
N LEU A 169 24.01 -4.31 -3.69
CA LEU A 169 25.24 -5.11 -3.59
C LEU A 169 25.33 -5.83 -2.24
N GLY A 170 24.90 -5.17 -1.15
CA GLY A 170 24.81 -5.77 0.18
C GLY A 170 23.86 -6.94 0.22
N PHE A 171 22.71 -6.84 -0.48
CA PHE A 171 21.73 -7.91 -0.62
C PHE A 171 22.36 -9.19 -1.23
N VAL A 172 23.05 -9.03 -2.38
CA VAL A 172 23.69 -10.19 -3.05
C VAL A 172 24.74 -10.84 -2.15
N LYS A 173 25.56 -10.03 -1.46
CA LYS A 173 26.57 -10.53 -0.50
C LYS A 173 25.92 -11.26 0.67
N GLU A 174 24.89 -10.71 1.27
CA GLU A 174 24.19 -11.28 2.42
C GLU A 174 23.54 -12.63 2.05
N VAL A 175 22.85 -12.70 0.90
CA VAL A 175 22.22 -13.92 0.40
C VAL A 175 23.29 -15.00 0.11
N ALA A 176 24.39 -14.64 -0.55
CA ALA A 176 25.47 -15.59 -0.83
C ALA A 176 26.12 -16.13 0.46
N GLN A 177 26.38 -15.26 1.44
CA GLN A 177 26.93 -15.65 2.73
C GLN A 177 25.97 -16.56 3.51
N ALA A 178 24.68 -16.23 3.54
CA ALA A 178 23.66 -17.03 4.19
C ALA A 178 23.55 -18.43 3.56
N ALA A 179 23.57 -18.52 2.22
CA ALA A 179 23.56 -19.79 1.50
C ALA A 179 24.78 -20.68 1.81
N MET A 180 25.96 -20.05 1.99
CA MET A 180 27.21 -20.78 2.32
C MET A 180 27.27 -21.25 3.76
N THR A 181 26.66 -20.50 4.67
CA THR A 181 26.74 -20.75 6.14
C THR A 181 25.53 -21.48 6.70
N GLY A 182 24.47 -21.70 5.88
CA GLY A 182 23.20 -22.28 6.34
C GLY A 182 22.42 -21.36 7.27
N GLN A 183 22.74 -20.06 7.29
CA GLN A 183 22.03 -19.06 8.09
C GLN A 183 20.94 -18.38 7.29
N VAL A 184 19.98 -17.73 7.99
CA VAL A 184 18.96 -16.90 7.35
C VAL A 184 19.57 -15.56 6.97
N ALA A 185 19.42 -15.14 5.70
CA ALA A 185 19.86 -13.84 5.23
C ALA A 185 19.14 -12.67 5.98
N ASN A 186 19.88 -11.62 6.31
CA ASN A 186 19.36 -10.44 6.97
C ASN A 186 19.34 -9.25 6.00
N THR A 187 18.34 -9.24 5.12
CA THR A 187 18.25 -8.26 4.02
C THR A 187 17.26 -7.13 4.29
N GLY A 188 16.46 -7.24 5.35
CA GLY A 188 15.46 -6.26 5.71
C GLY A 188 14.64 -6.69 6.91
N VAL A 189 13.65 -5.89 7.24
CA VAL A 189 12.73 -6.11 8.36
C VAL A 189 11.28 -6.01 7.89
N GLN A 190 10.44 -6.89 8.41
CA GLN A 190 9.00 -6.85 8.23
C GLN A 190 8.35 -6.25 9.47
N ARG A 191 7.46 -5.30 9.26
CA ARG A 191 6.72 -4.61 10.33
C ARG A 191 5.24 -4.52 9.97
N HIS A 192 4.41 -4.33 10.99
CA HIS A 192 2.99 -4.12 10.79
C HIS A 192 2.39 -3.12 11.78
N MET A 193 1.32 -2.48 11.34
CA MET A 193 0.50 -1.57 12.13
C MET A 193 -0.93 -2.06 12.06
N VAL A 194 -1.53 -2.26 13.22
CA VAL A 194 -2.93 -2.69 13.36
C VAL A 194 -3.86 -1.49 13.43
N GLU A 195 -5.15 -1.73 13.32
CA GLU A 195 -6.18 -0.68 13.25
C GLU A 195 -6.07 0.35 14.38
N SER A 196 -5.81 -0.10 15.62
CA SER A 196 -5.66 0.81 16.76
C SER A 196 -4.43 1.73 16.67
N ASP A 197 -3.34 1.29 16.04
CA ASP A 197 -2.16 2.13 15.78
C ASP A 197 -2.47 3.16 14.71
N ILE A 198 -3.16 2.72 13.65
CA ILE A 198 -3.55 3.54 12.50
C ILE A 198 -4.56 4.63 12.92
N GLU A 199 -5.52 4.31 13.78
CA GLU A 199 -6.47 5.29 14.29
C GLU A 199 -5.81 6.38 15.14
N LYS A 200 -4.84 6.01 15.99
CA LYS A 200 -4.05 6.99 16.74
C LYS A 200 -3.27 7.93 15.83
N GLU A 201 -2.62 7.38 14.80
CA GLU A 201 -1.89 8.16 13.81
C GLU A 201 -2.81 9.07 12.99
N ARG A 202 -4.02 8.62 12.64
CA ARG A 202 -5.03 9.42 11.92
C ARG A 202 -5.47 10.65 12.73
N GLN A 203 -5.56 10.52 14.07
CA GLN A 203 -5.93 11.62 14.96
C GLN A 203 -4.79 12.63 15.16
N ASN A 204 -3.55 12.17 15.12
CA ASN A 204 -2.34 12.98 15.31
C ASN A 204 -1.28 12.61 14.25
N PRO A 205 -1.49 12.90 12.96
CA PRO A 205 -0.59 12.50 11.91
C PRO A 205 0.78 13.15 12.08
N GLN A 206 1.82 12.34 12.01
CA GLN A 206 3.19 12.86 11.91
C GLN A 206 3.34 13.61 10.58
N LYS A 207 4.05 14.73 10.62
CA LYS A 207 4.31 15.60 9.46
C LYS A 207 5.39 15.00 8.56
#